data_f2c510d56923b18048a4cc16d11c0c6c
#
_entry.id   f2c510d56923b18048a4cc16d11c0c6c
#
_cell.length_a   1.000
_cell.length_b   1.000
_cell.length_c   1.000
_cell.angle_alpha   90.00
_cell.angle_beta   90.00
_cell.angle_gamma   90.00
#
_symmetry.space_group_name_H-M   'P 1'
#
loop_
_entity.id
_entity.type
_entity.pdbx_description
1 polymer ?
#
loop_
_entity_poly.entity_id
_entity_poly.type
_entity_poly.pdbx_seq_one_letter_code
_entity_poly.pdbx_strand_id
1 'polypeptide(L)'
;MLRPNGGFLRPNKCRIRRFTSNNEKEHFFEIVVENSNDFSWSPGQHLFVKIPGLRCLESHPFSILSICEPRGDSDIKLLVKTGGLGGLTRYLYDKLPDTGYTESNIYIDGPYGGCSRQTGSFESVFLMASGTGISAIIPFLNEACREIKKGESITEYVQLDWFIRQSENIEWILPELETIVSHYSDLVLQSSARVNIHVKEDMAGSDSEFMKHLRDSFSQSSSSESESKEELSLKPASTDLITIVNAKSNVLDIIKDAGEKLQPRNVFVVSGSDSMKTQVSNSVASLQAR
;
A
#
# COMPACT_ATOMS: atom_id res chain seq x y z
N MET A 1 -10.57 -7.60 -30.05
CA MET A 1 -11.46 -7.20 -28.94
C MET A 1 -10.92 -5.88 -28.39
N LEU A 2 -11.68 -4.79 -28.37
CA LEU A 2 -11.25 -3.54 -27.73
C LEU A 2 -11.25 -3.79 -26.22
N ARG A 3 -10.17 -3.38 -25.54
CA ARG A 3 -10.05 -3.52 -24.09
C ARG A 3 -11.04 -2.58 -23.39
N PRO A 4 -11.57 -2.90 -22.20
CA PRO A 4 -12.60 -2.10 -21.51
C PRO A 4 -12.21 -0.64 -21.32
N ASN A 5 -10.94 -0.36 -21.03
CA ASN A 5 -10.40 1.00 -20.85
C ASN A 5 -10.00 1.69 -22.17
N GLY A 6 -10.31 1.11 -23.34
CA GLY A 6 -9.91 1.63 -24.64
C GLY A 6 -8.42 1.42 -25.00
N GLY A 7 -7.61 0.86 -24.12
CA GLY A 7 -6.17 0.69 -24.29
C GLY A 7 -5.49 2.03 -24.61
N PHE A 8 -4.48 2.02 -25.49
CA PHE A 8 -3.85 3.25 -25.94
C PHE A 8 -4.59 4.02 -27.05
N LEU A 9 -5.85 3.65 -27.33
CA LEU A 9 -6.65 4.27 -28.38
C LEU A 9 -7.55 5.41 -27.87
N ARG A 10 -7.85 5.42 -26.57
CA ARG A 10 -8.69 6.44 -25.93
C ARG A 10 -7.98 7.04 -24.73
N PRO A 11 -7.91 8.37 -24.61
CA PRO A 11 -7.38 9.01 -23.41
C PRO A 11 -8.36 8.86 -22.25
N ASN A 12 -7.81 8.72 -21.05
CA ASN A 12 -8.55 8.76 -19.79
C ASN A 12 -8.20 10.06 -19.09
N LYS A 13 -9.17 10.70 -18.46
CA LYS A 13 -8.92 11.86 -17.62
C LYS A 13 -8.18 11.45 -16.37
N CYS A 14 -7.26 12.27 -15.93
CA CYS A 14 -6.52 12.05 -14.71
C CYS A 14 -6.18 13.34 -13.98
N ARG A 15 -5.93 13.21 -12.69
CA ARG A 15 -5.39 14.25 -11.82
C ARG A 15 -4.03 13.79 -11.34
N ILE A 16 -3.05 14.68 -11.36
CA ILE A 16 -1.67 14.37 -10.98
C ILE A 16 -1.25 15.36 -9.90
N ARG A 17 -0.72 14.83 -8.78
CA ARG A 17 -0.23 15.61 -7.65
C ARG A 17 1.14 15.12 -7.24
N ARG A 18 2.07 16.04 -6.96
CA ARG A 18 3.35 15.67 -6.37
C ARG A 18 3.26 15.60 -4.85
N PHE A 19 4.03 14.71 -4.26
CA PHE A 19 4.23 14.67 -2.83
C PHE A 19 5.40 15.56 -2.43
N THR A 20 5.26 16.27 -1.31
CA THR A 20 6.36 17.01 -0.73
C THR A 20 7.37 16.01 -0.16
N SER A 21 8.64 16.21 -0.43
CA SER A 21 9.72 15.38 0.11
C SER A 21 10.80 16.26 0.68
N ASN A 22 11.23 15.98 1.90
CA ASN A 22 12.38 16.62 2.52
C ASN A 22 13.71 16.15 1.89
N ASN A 23 13.66 15.10 1.08
CA ASN A 23 14.81 14.57 0.37
C ASN A 23 14.84 15.06 -1.08
N GLU A 24 15.74 16.00 -1.39
CA GLU A 24 15.93 16.57 -2.72
C GLU A 24 16.32 15.54 -3.81
N LYS A 25 16.73 14.33 -3.40
CA LYS A 25 17.17 13.26 -4.34
C LYS A 25 16.04 12.31 -4.75
N GLU A 26 14.95 12.27 -4.00
CA GLU A 26 13.85 11.35 -4.26
C GLU A 26 12.54 12.13 -4.43
N HIS A 27 11.90 11.98 -5.56
CA HIS A 27 10.67 12.68 -5.90
C HIS A 27 9.57 11.68 -6.22
N PHE A 28 8.38 11.98 -5.71
CA PHE A 28 7.23 11.11 -5.83
C PHE A 28 6.00 11.92 -6.24
N PHE A 29 5.12 11.29 -7.00
CA PHE A 29 3.83 11.86 -7.35
C PHE A 29 2.78 10.75 -7.51
N GLU A 30 1.52 11.12 -7.40
CA GLU A 30 0.42 10.22 -7.70
C GLU A 30 -0.26 10.60 -9.01
N ILE A 31 -0.80 9.61 -9.69
CA ILE A 31 -1.72 9.77 -10.80
C ILE A 31 -3.03 9.11 -10.40
N VAL A 32 -4.11 9.87 -10.39
CA VAL A 32 -5.47 9.37 -10.16
C VAL A 32 -6.22 9.43 -11.48
N VAL A 33 -6.55 8.26 -12.02
CA VAL A 33 -7.26 8.11 -13.31
C VAL A 33 -8.72 7.86 -13.04
N GLU A 34 -9.60 8.65 -13.66
CA GLU A 34 -11.04 8.44 -13.57
C GLU A 34 -11.43 7.10 -14.21
N ASN A 35 -12.08 6.25 -13.44
CA ASN A 35 -12.57 4.96 -13.91
C ASN A 35 -13.98 5.08 -14.49
N SER A 36 -14.08 5.63 -15.69
CA SER A 36 -15.37 5.88 -16.36
C SER A 36 -15.96 4.68 -17.11
N ASN A 37 -15.29 3.52 -17.09
CA ASN A 37 -15.65 2.37 -17.93
C ASN A 37 -15.82 1.05 -17.15
N ASP A 38 -16.14 1.09 -15.86
CA ASP A 38 -16.29 -0.09 -15.00
C ASP A 38 -15.09 -1.05 -15.07
N PHE A 39 -13.90 -0.48 -15.23
CA PHE A 39 -12.68 -1.23 -15.32
C PHE A 39 -12.32 -1.81 -13.95
N SER A 40 -12.11 -3.12 -13.89
CA SER A 40 -11.80 -3.82 -12.66
C SER A 40 -10.38 -4.39 -12.68
N TRP A 41 -9.78 -4.51 -11.51
CA TRP A 41 -8.45 -5.08 -11.33
C TRP A 41 -8.39 -5.92 -10.05
N SER A 42 -7.35 -6.74 -9.98
CA SER A 42 -7.04 -7.58 -8.81
C SER A 42 -5.73 -7.12 -8.15
N PRO A 43 -5.50 -7.47 -6.88
CA PRO A 43 -4.26 -7.16 -6.18
C PRO A 43 -3.01 -7.58 -6.95
N GLY A 44 -1.97 -6.73 -6.91
CA GLY A 44 -0.69 -6.98 -7.57
C GLY A 44 -0.68 -6.73 -9.08
N GLN A 45 -1.79 -6.30 -9.68
CA GLN A 45 -1.82 -5.94 -11.09
C GLN A 45 -1.21 -4.55 -11.34
N HIS A 46 -0.79 -4.33 -12.58
CA HIS A 46 -0.20 -3.08 -13.05
C HIS A 46 -0.79 -2.64 -14.39
N LEU A 47 -0.62 -1.38 -14.69
CA LEU A 47 -0.99 -0.75 -15.97
C LEU A 47 0.25 -0.21 -16.66
N PHE A 48 0.24 -0.24 -17.99
CA PHE A 48 1.15 0.58 -18.78
C PHE A 48 0.52 1.96 -19.04
N VAL A 49 1.29 3.01 -18.79
CA VAL A 49 0.87 4.40 -18.92
C VAL A 49 1.65 5.09 -20.02
N LYS A 50 0.94 5.84 -20.88
CA LYS A 50 1.50 6.79 -21.85
C LYS A 50 0.90 8.17 -21.62
N ILE A 51 1.74 9.20 -21.68
CA ILE A 51 1.32 10.59 -21.51
C ILE A 51 1.35 11.28 -22.86
N PRO A 52 0.21 11.84 -23.34
CA PRO A 52 0.15 12.55 -24.61
C PRO A 52 1.17 13.70 -24.67
N GLY A 53 1.82 13.85 -25.82
CA GLY A 53 2.81 14.92 -26.03
C GLY A 53 4.16 14.73 -25.36
N LEU A 54 4.33 13.64 -24.59
CA LEU A 54 5.60 13.28 -23.97
C LEU A 54 6.06 11.95 -24.52
N ARG A 55 7.20 11.92 -25.24
CA ARG A 55 7.85 10.70 -25.75
C ARG A 55 6.86 9.60 -26.16
N CYS A 56 6.14 9.83 -27.25
CA CYS A 56 4.97 9.05 -27.71
C CYS A 56 5.16 7.52 -27.80
N LEU A 57 6.40 7.04 -27.82
CA LEU A 57 6.72 5.62 -27.93
C LEU A 57 7.03 4.95 -26.58
N GLU A 58 7.22 5.73 -25.51
CA GLU A 58 7.53 5.17 -24.19
C GLU A 58 6.23 4.85 -23.42
N SER A 59 6.16 3.64 -22.87
CA SER A 59 5.14 3.23 -21.92
C SER A 59 5.83 2.67 -20.69
N HIS A 60 5.31 3.04 -19.51
CA HIS A 60 5.89 2.64 -18.25
C HIS A 60 4.87 1.83 -17.42
N PRO A 61 5.27 0.68 -16.84
CA PRO A 61 4.41 -0.09 -15.95
C PRO A 61 4.36 0.55 -14.57
N PHE A 62 3.14 0.68 -14.02
CA PHE A 62 2.91 1.12 -12.64
C PHE A 62 1.91 0.19 -11.96
N SER A 63 2.25 -0.26 -10.75
CA SER A 63 1.33 -1.04 -9.93
C SER A 63 0.11 -0.22 -9.57
N ILE A 64 -1.06 -0.83 -9.58
CA ILE A 64 -2.30 -0.20 -9.16
C ILE A 64 -2.34 -0.20 -7.64
N LEU A 65 -2.37 1.00 -7.05
CA LEU A 65 -2.38 1.21 -5.61
C LEU A 65 -3.79 1.11 -5.03
N SER A 66 -4.78 1.66 -5.75
CA SER A 66 -6.15 1.71 -5.28
C SER A 66 -6.79 0.33 -5.14
N ILE A 67 -7.73 0.25 -4.22
CA ILE A 67 -8.56 -0.92 -3.99
C ILE A 67 -9.69 -0.89 -5.01
N CYS A 68 -9.94 -2.03 -5.66
CA CYS A 68 -11.08 -2.18 -6.57
C CYS A 68 -12.34 -2.50 -5.76
N GLU A 69 -13.27 -1.56 -5.70
CA GLU A 69 -14.55 -1.80 -5.08
C GLU A 69 -15.44 -2.69 -5.96
N PRO A 70 -16.32 -3.52 -5.36
CA PRO A 70 -17.15 -4.48 -6.11
C PRO A 70 -18.07 -3.85 -7.18
N ARG A 71 -18.37 -2.54 -7.05
CA ARG A 71 -19.21 -1.79 -7.99
C ARG A 71 -18.45 -1.16 -9.15
N GLY A 72 -17.11 -1.27 -9.18
CA GLY A 72 -16.28 -0.69 -10.24
C GLY A 72 -16.15 0.83 -10.22
N ASP A 73 -16.65 1.50 -9.19
CA ASP A 73 -16.69 2.98 -9.11
C ASP A 73 -15.36 3.60 -8.60
N SER A 74 -14.35 2.77 -8.35
CA SER A 74 -13.08 3.26 -7.80
C SER A 74 -12.19 3.86 -8.86
N ASP A 75 -11.66 5.06 -8.61
CA ASP A 75 -10.59 5.64 -9.42
C ASP A 75 -9.31 4.81 -9.31
N ILE A 76 -8.54 4.79 -10.39
CA ILE A 76 -7.27 4.06 -10.43
C ILE A 76 -6.16 4.96 -9.92
N LYS A 77 -5.53 4.61 -8.81
CA LYS A 77 -4.38 5.34 -8.25
C LYS A 77 -3.08 4.64 -8.57
N LEU A 78 -2.10 5.42 -9.00
CA LEU A 78 -0.74 4.99 -9.31
C LEU A 78 0.24 5.85 -8.52
N LEU A 79 1.11 5.24 -7.74
CA LEU A 79 2.22 5.90 -7.05
C LEU A 79 3.48 5.81 -7.92
N VAL A 80 4.05 6.95 -8.25
CA VAL A 80 5.18 7.05 -9.15
C VAL A 80 6.41 7.62 -8.45
N LYS A 81 7.50 6.86 -8.45
CA LYS A 81 8.83 7.36 -8.13
C LYS A 81 9.49 7.87 -9.39
N THR A 82 10.07 9.07 -9.36
CA THR A 82 10.77 9.59 -10.52
C THR A 82 12.04 8.78 -10.81
N GLY A 83 12.30 8.55 -12.08
CA GLY A 83 13.58 8.01 -12.55
C GLY A 83 14.71 9.06 -12.51
N GLY A 84 15.88 8.67 -13.06
CA GLY A 84 17.04 9.57 -13.18
C GLY A 84 16.77 10.80 -14.05
N LEU A 85 17.74 11.71 -14.08
CA LEU A 85 17.69 12.94 -14.88
C LEU A 85 17.38 12.64 -16.36
N GLY A 86 16.42 13.39 -16.92
CA GLY A 86 16.00 13.25 -18.31
C GLY A 86 14.96 12.16 -18.58
N GLY A 87 14.54 11.39 -17.59
CA GLY A 87 13.44 10.43 -17.70
C GLY A 87 12.07 11.10 -17.78
N LEU A 88 11.09 10.40 -18.40
CA LEU A 88 9.70 10.89 -18.54
C LEU A 88 9.09 11.29 -17.21
N THR A 89 9.24 10.44 -16.18
CA THR A 89 8.67 10.67 -14.85
C THR A 89 9.27 11.90 -14.16
N ARG A 90 10.57 12.15 -14.35
CA ARG A 90 11.23 13.35 -13.83
C ARG A 90 10.75 14.61 -14.53
N TYR A 91 10.67 14.57 -15.86
CA TYR A 91 10.16 15.70 -16.65
C TYR A 91 8.72 16.06 -16.26
N LEU A 92 7.87 15.06 -16.04
CA LEU A 92 6.50 15.29 -15.59
C LEU A 92 6.49 15.93 -14.20
N TYR A 93 7.25 15.38 -13.24
CA TYR A 93 7.34 15.91 -11.89
C TYR A 93 7.74 17.39 -11.86
N ASP A 94 8.76 17.77 -12.64
CA ASP A 94 9.27 19.14 -12.68
C ASP A 94 8.24 20.16 -13.25
N LYS A 95 7.19 19.69 -13.90
CA LYS A 95 6.08 20.51 -14.42
C LYS A 95 4.87 20.60 -13.48
N LEU A 96 4.82 19.77 -12.45
CA LEU A 96 3.72 19.79 -11.50
C LEU A 96 3.86 20.99 -10.55
N PRO A 97 2.75 21.63 -10.15
CA PRO A 97 2.75 22.68 -9.14
C PRO A 97 3.18 22.11 -7.77
N ASP A 98 3.65 22.99 -6.89
CA ASP A 98 4.04 22.60 -5.53
C ASP A 98 2.85 22.08 -4.71
N THR A 99 1.67 22.60 -4.98
CA THR A 99 0.43 22.26 -4.28
C THR A 99 -0.71 22.07 -5.26
N GLY A 100 -1.68 21.22 -4.87
CA GLY A 100 -2.87 20.94 -5.69
C GLY A 100 -2.63 19.90 -6.78
N TYR A 101 -3.63 19.75 -7.64
CA TYR A 101 -3.66 18.79 -8.73
C TYR A 101 -3.53 19.47 -10.09
N THR A 102 -2.87 18.80 -11.01
CA THR A 102 -2.90 19.13 -12.44
C THR A 102 -3.81 18.16 -13.16
N GLU A 103 -4.84 18.65 -13.83
CA GLU A 103 -5.67 17.83 -14.71
C GLU A 103 -4.95 17.54 -16.02
N SER A 104 -5.05 16.32 -16.49
CA SER A 104 -4.43 15.88 -17.73
C SER A 104 -5.20 14.71 -18.34
N ASN A 105 -4.74 14.27 -19.51
CA ASN A 105 -5.19 13.05 -20.14
C ASN A 105 -4.02 12.07 -20.23
N ILE A 106 -4.31 10.80 -19.99
CA ILE A 106 -3.34 9.72 -20.15
C ILE A 106 -3.96 8.55 -20.91
N TYR A 107 -3.11 7.75 -21.52
CA TYR A 107 -3.50 6.45 -22.07
C TYR A 107 -3.03 5.37 -21.12
N ILE A 108 -3.93 4.46 -20.78
CA ILE A 108 -3.63 3.29 -19.95
C ILE A 108 -3.91 2.01 -20.74
N ASP A 109 -3.09 1.00 -20.50
CA ASP A 109 -3.26 -0.32 -21.10
C ASP A 109 -3.02 -1.39 -20.02
N GLY A 110 -3.94 -2.31 -19.86
CA GLY A 110 -3.94 -3.36 -18.84
C GLY A 110 -5.36 -3.73 -18.40
N PRO A 111 -5.52 -4.32 -17.19
CA PRO A 111 -4.48 -4.64 -16.21
C PRO A 111 -3.66 -5.88 -16.62
N TYR A 112 -2.42 -5.94 -16.16
CA TYR A 112 -1.52 -7.06 -16.40
C TYR A 112 -0.95 -7.62 -15.11
N GLY A 113 -0.44 -8.83 -15.14
CA GLY A 113 0.16 -9.49 -13.98
C GLY A 113 -0.89 -9.85 -12.92
N GLY A 114 -0.53 -9.68 -11.68
CA GLY A 114 -1.31 -10.13 -10.53
C GLY A 114 -0.83 -11.46 -9.99
N CYS A 115 -1.53 -11.99 -8.98
CA CYS A 115 -1.25 -13.28 -8.38
C CYS A 115 -2.23 -14.33 -8.95
N SER A 116 -1.73 -15.53 -9.26
CA SER A 116 -2.57 -16.64 -9.74
C SER A 116 -3.45 -17.25 -8.66
N ARG A 117 -3.12 -17.02 -7.39
CA ARG A 117 -3.87 -17.49 -6.23
C ARG A 117 -4.36 -16.31 -5.41
N GLN A 118 -5.62 -16.34 -5.02
CA GLN A 118 -6.21 -15.34 -4.13
C GLN A 118 -5.71 -15.53 -2.70
N THR A 119 -5.69 -14.46 -1.92
CA THR A 119 -5.30 -14.48 -0.50
C THR A 119 -6.16 -15.47 0.30
N GLY A 120 -7.44 -15.56 0.01
CA GLY A 120 -8.39 -16.48 0.63
C GLY A 120 -8.04 -17.99 0.55
N SER A 121 -7.00 -18.35 -0.22
CA SER A 121 -6.51 -19.74 -0.32
C SER A 121 -5.45 -20.08 0.74
N PHE A 122 -5.07 -19.14 1.61
CA PHE A 122 -4.04 -19.27 2.63
C PHE A 122 -4.59 -18.91 4.01
N GLU A 123 -4.17 -19.63 5.04
CA GLU A 123 -4.58 -19.37 6.44
C GLU A 123 -3.87 -18.13 6.99
N SER A 124 -2.59 -17.93 6.64
CA SER A 124 -1.85 -16.73 7.01
C SER A 124 -1.24 -16.04 5.80
N VAL A 125 -1.41 -14.71 5.75
CA VAL A 125 -0.93 -13.83 4.67
C VAL A 125 0.09 -12.85 5.24
N PHE A 126 1.36 -12.99 4.85
CA PHE A 126 2.44 -12.08 5.23
C PHE A 126 2.80 -11.17 4.06
N LEU A 127 2.63 -9.89 4.25
CA LEU A 127 2.81 -8.84 3.25
C LEU A 127 4.04 -8.01 3.62
N MET A 128 4.98 -7.86 2.70
CA MET A 128 6.20 -7.09 2.97
C MET A 128 6.45 -6.09 1.85
N ALA A 129 6.68 -4.85 2.22
CA ALA A 129 6.92 -3.78 1.26
C ALA A 129 8.13 -2.91 1.64
N SER A 130 8.86 -2.39 0.65
CA SER A 130 9.83 -1.31 0.88
C SER A 130 9.59 -0.14 -0.08
N GLY A 131 9.58 1.08 0.49
CA GLY A 131 9.34 2.31 -0.26
C GLY A 131 8.05 2.24 -1.08
N THR A 132 8.12 2.61 -2.36
CA THR A 132 6.97 2.58 -3.28
C THR A 132 6.46 1.19 -3.64
N GLY A 133 7.16 0.12 -3.22
CA GLY A 133 6.64 -1.25 -3.35
C GLY A 133 5.30 -1.45 -2.65
N ILE A 134 4.96 -0.60 -1.70
CA ILE A 134 3.67 -0.59 -1.01
C ILE A 134 2.48 -0.51 -1.97
N SER A 135 2.64 0.14 -3.13
CA SER A 135 1.56 0.26 -4.12
C SER A 135 1.04 -1.09 -4.64
N ALA A 136 1.91 -2.09 -4.72
CA ALA A 136 1.50 -3.44 -5.11
C ALA A 136 0.91 -4.25 -3.95
N ILE A 137 1.16 -3.84 -2.70
CA ILE A 137 0.87 -4.64 -1.49
C ILE A 137 -0.44 -4.22 -0.82
N ILE A 138 -0.78 -2.93 -0.79
CA ILE A 138 -2.00 -2.43 -0.13
C ILE A 138 -3.28 -3.14 -0.62
N PRO A 139 -3.47 -3.40 -1.93
CA PRO A 139 -4.64 -4.12 -2.38
C PRO A 139 -4.76 -5.54 -1.81
N PHE A 140 -3.62 -6.23 -1.57
CA PHE A 140 -3.62 -7.55 -0.91
C PHE A 140 -4.03 -7.46 0.56
N LEU A 141 -3.59 -6.42 1.27
CA LEU A 141 -4.00 -6.20 2.67
C LEU A 141 -5.52 -6.05 2.76
N ASN A 142 -6.10 -5.19 1.92
CA ASN A 142 -7.55 -5.00 1.91
C ASN A 142 -8.30 -6.28 1.53
N GLU A 143 -7.82 -7.03 0.52
CA GLU A 143 -8.43 -8.30 0.14
C GLU A 143 -8.39 -9.30 1.30
N ALA A 144 -7.24 -9.48 1.96
CA ALA A 144 -7.11 -10.41 3.08
C ALA A 144 -8.00 -10.00 4.26
N CYS A 145 -8.03 -8.73 4.64
CA CYS A 145 -8.95 -8.24 5.68
C CYS A 145 -10.42 -8.50 5.32
N ARG A 146 -10.79 -8.28 4.06
CA ARG A 146 -12.14 -8.56 3.57
C ARG A 146 -12.49 -10.04 3.66
N GLU A 147 -11.56 -10.92 3.28
CA GLU A 147 -11.75 -12.37 3.35
C GLU A 147 -11.90 -12.85 4.79
N ILE A 148 -11.08 -12.36 5.72
CA ILE A 148 -11.20 -12.66 7.15
C ILE A 148 -12.57 -12.21 7.68
N LYS A 149 -12.96 -10.97 7.38
CA LYS A 149 -14.23 -10.39 7.88
C LYS A 149 -15.45 -11.13 7.35
N LYS A 150 -15.41 -11.62 6.12
CA LYS A 150 -16.51 -12.42 5.56
C LYS A 150 -16.62 -13.79 6.18
N GLY A 151 -15.51 -14.39 6.63
CA GLY A 151 -15.46 -15.75 7.13
C GLY A 151 -15.80 -16.84 6.07
N GLU A 152 -15.67 -16.50 4.79
CA GLU A 152 -15.98 -17.40 3.67
C GLU A 152 -14.74 -18.09 3.09
N SER A 153 -13.56 -17.73 3.58
CA SER A 153 -12.25 -18.25 3.17
C SER A 153 -11.54 -18.92 4.34
N ILE A 154 -10.38 -19.55 4.07
CA ILE A 154 -9.53 -20.12 5.13
C ILE A 154 -8.59 -19.10 5.77
N THR A 155 -8.60 -17.85 5.32
CA THR A 155 -7.68 -16.81 5.83
C THR A 155 -8.12 -16.35 7.21
N GLU A 156 -7.23 -16.51 8.18
CA GLU A 156 -7.46 -16.18 9.58
C GLU A 156 -6.55 -15.03 10.07
N TYR A 157 -5.42 -14.83 9.37
CA TYR A 157 -4.41 -13.87 9.79
C TYR A 157 -3.78 -13.13 8.61
N VAL A 158 -3.59 -11.81 8.78
CA VAL A 158 -2.82 -10.97 7.85
C VAL A 158 -1.87 -10.05 8.60
N GLN A 159 -0.63 -9.96 8.13
CA GLN A 159 0.36 -9.02 8.65
C GLN A 159 1.03 -8.28 7.51
N LEU A 160 1.08 -6.93 7.61
CA LEU A 160 1.87 -6.07 6.73
C LEU A 160 3.06 -5.50 7.49
N ASP A 161 4.25 -5.63 6.91
CA ASP A 161 5.47 -4.95 7.33
C ASP A 161 5.96 -4.05 6.20
N TRP A 162 5.87 -2.72 6.39
CA TRP A 162 6.28 -1.73 5.41
C TRP A 162 7.48 -0.92 5.88
N PHE A 163 8.55 -0.94 5.09
CA PHE A 163 9.82 -0.28 5.38
C PHE A 163 9.96 1.01 4.58
N ILE A 164 10.05 2.13 5.26
CA ILE A 164 10.22 3.47 4.70
C ILE A 164 11.43 4.18 5.31
N ARG A 165 11.89 5.21 4.63
CA ARG A 165 12.97 6.05 5.14
C ARG A 165 12.46 7.15 6.06
N GLN A 166 11.43 7.85 5.63
CA GLN A 166 10.86 9.03 6.27
C GLN A 166 9.40 8.79 6.59
N SER A 167 8.92 9.33 7.70
CA SER A 167 7.51 9.21 8.13
C SER A 167 6.53 9.86 7.15
N GLU A 168 6.95 10.93 6.46
CA GLU A 168 6.14 11.62 5.45
C GLU A 168 5.74 10.69 4.28
N ASN A 169 6.49 9.61 4.07
CA ASN A 169 6.13 8.63 3.04
C ASN A 169 4.78 7.92 3.32
N ILE A 170 4.27 8.00 4.55
CA ILE A 170 2.96 7.44 4.91
C ILE A 170 1.84 8.16 4.16
N GLU A 171 2.03 9.45 3.81
CA GLU A 171 1.08 10.23 3.02
C GLU A 171 0.72 9.57 1.67
N TRP A 172 1.63 8.76 1.12
CA TRP A 172 1.39 8.11 -0.18
C TRP A 172 0.18 7.19 -0.20
N ILE A 173 -0.14 6.59 0.96
CA ILE A 173 -1.19 5.57 1.10
C ILE A 173 -2.14 5.89 2.26
N LEU A 174 -2.08 7.12 2.79
CA LEU A 174 -2.89 7.49 3.95
C LEU A 174 -4.40 7.27 3.72
N PRO A 175 -5.00 7.67 2.58
CA PRO A 175 -6.42 7.43 2.33
C PRO A 175 -6.79 5.94 2.29
N GLU A 176 -5.90 5.10 1.76
CA GLU A 176 -6.10 3.64 1.72
C GLU A 176 -6.00 3.03 3.12
N LEU A 177 -5.05 3.48 3.94
CA LEU A 177 -4.94 3.06 5.34
C LEU A 177 -6.17 3.46 6.16
N GLU A 178 -6.63 4.71 6.03
CA GLU A 178 -7.85 5.20 6.69
C GLU A 178 -9.07 4.35 6.30
N THR A 179 -9.20 4.01 5.02
CA THR A 179 -10.26 3.13 4.54
C THR A 179 -10.17 1.74 5.18
N ILE A 180 -8.98 1.14 5.24
CA ILE A 180 -8.76 -0.16 5.84
C ILE A 180 -9.07 -0.13 7.34
N VAL A 181 -8.60 0.90 8.06
CA VAL A 181 -8.85 1.05 9.49
C VAL A 181 -10.34 1.20 9.77
N SER A 182 -11.03 2.06 9.03
CA SER A 182 -12.48 2.29 9.23
C SER A 182 -13.33 1.05 8.98
N HIS A 183 -12.94 0.21 8.01
CA HIS A 183 -13.71 -0.99 7.64
C HIS A 183 -13.38 -2.23 8.47
N TYR A 184 -12.16 -2.33 9.02
CA TYR A 184 -11.63 -3.57 9.60
C TYR A 184 -11.03 -3.42 11.01
N SER A 185 -11.40 -2.36 11.75
CA SER A 185 -10.93 -2.13 13.13
C SER A 185 -11.27 -3.29 14.07
N ASP A 186 -12.38 -3.99 13.85
CA ASP A 186 -12.82 -5.17 14.58
C ASP A 186 -11.83 -6.36 14.47
N LEU A 187 -11.12 -6.52 13.35
CA LEU A 187 -10.13 -7.59 13.17
C LEU A 187 -8.90 -7.42 14.08
N VAL A 188 -8.62 -6.21 14.54
CA VAL A 188 -7.54 -5.93 15.49
C VAL A 188 -7.82 -6.52 16.84
N LEU A 189 -9.05 -6.32 17.33
CA LEU A 189 -9.50 -6.86 18.61
C LEU A 189 -9.40 -8.40 18.63
N GLN A 190 -9.53 -9.03 17.47
CA GLN A 190 -9.40 -10.46 17.28
C GLN A 190 -7.95 -10.92 17.04
N SER A 191 -6.99 -9.98 17.00
CA SER A 191 -5.58 -10.24 16.63
C SER A 191 -5.39 -10.89 15.25
N SER A 192 -6.36 -10.74 14.34
CA SER A 192 -6.35 -11.34 13.01
C SER A 192 -5.70 -10.45 11.95
N ALA A 193 -5.48 -9.16 12.25
CA ALA A 193 -4.83 -8.22 11.34
C ALA A 193 -3.79 -7.35 12.06
N ARG A 194 -2.65 -7.10 11.41
CA ARG A 194 -1.59 -6.23 11.93
C ARG A 194 -0.90 -5.47 10.80
N VAL A 195 -0.62 -4.19 11.03
CA VAL A 195 0.17 -3.33 10.13
C VAL A 195 1.33 -2.72 10.91
N ASN A 196 2.56 -3.02 10.51
CA ASN A 196 3.77 -2.45 11.07
C ASN A 196 4.44 -1.54 10.04
N ILE A 197 4.66 -0.27 10.39
CA ILE A 197 5.38 0.69 9.55
C ILE A 197 6.74 0.94 10.18
N HIS A 198 7.80 0.47 9.52
CA HIS A 198 9.18 0.58 9.98
C HIS A 198 9.83 1.82 9.37
N VAL A 199 10.06 2.86 10.18
CA VAL A 199 10.69 4.11 9.77
C VAL A 199 12.17 4.08 10.09
N LYS A 200 13.04 4.31 9.11
CA LYS A 200 14.49 4.18 9.23
C LYS A 200 15.17 5.41 9.82
N GLU A 201 14.71 6.61 9.46
CA GLU A 201 15.31 7.86 9.91
C GLU A 201 14.89 8.15 11.35
N ASP A 202 15.89 8.49 12.18
CA ASP A 202 15.71 8.77 13.60
C ASP A 202 14.73 9.95 13.77
N MET A 203 13.61 9.69 14.39
CA MET A 203 12.60 10.69 14.74
C MET A 203 13.02 11.53 15.96
N ALA A 204 14.30 11.54 16.30
CA ALA A 204 14.86 12.35 17.38
C ALA A 204 14.68 13.86 17.09
N GLY A 205 13.52 14.40 17.46
CA GLY A 205 13.16 15.81 17.31
C GLY A 205 11.89 16.07 16.52
N SER A 206 11.29 15.09 15.88
CA SER A 206 10.00 15.23 15.19
C SER A 206 8.89 14.49 15.91
N ASP A 207 8.44 15.00 17.07
CA ASP A 207 7.01 15.02 17.34
C ASP A 207 6.40 15.92 16.26
N SER A 208 6.56 15.51 14.98
CA SER A 208 6.07 16.30 13.88
C SER A 208 4.56 16.40 14.05
N GLU A 209 4.00 17.58 13.81
CA GLU A 209 2.56 17.81 13.75
C GLU A 209 1.89 16.70 12.92
N PHE A 210 2.59 16.19 11.92
CA PHE A 210 2.17 15.09 11.05
C PHE A 210 1.98 13.77 11.82
N MET A 211 2.93 13.36 12.69
CA MET A 211 2.80 12.14 13.48
C MET A 211 1.71 12.25 14.54
N LYS A 212 1.53 13.45 15.10
CA LYS A 212 0.43 13.75 16.00
C LYS A 212 -0.91 13.67 15.25
N HIS A 213 -0.99 14.29 14.07
CA HIS A 213 -2.16 14.23 13.21
C HIS A 213 -2.50 12.79 12.81
N LEU A 214 -1.50 11.95 12.46
CA LEU A 214 -1.71 10.53 12.17
C LEU A 214 -2.28 9.78 13.39
N ARG A 215 -1.68 9.96 14.56
CA ARG A 215 -2.19 9.34 15.79
C ARG A 215 -3.62 9.78 16.08
N ASP A 216 -3.91 11.06 15.95
CA ASP A 216 -5.24 11.62 16.18
C ASP A 216 -6.25 11.09 15.15
N SER A 217 -5.88 10.97 13.88
CA SER A 217 -6.73 10.42 12.82
C SER A 217 -7.08 8.94 13.06
N PHE A 218 -6.11 8.14 13.50
CA PHE A 218 -6.35 6.73 13.82
C PHE A 218 -7.03 6.51 15.18
N SER A 219 -6.88 7.43 16.14
CA SER A 219 -7.55 7.34 17.45
C SER A 219 -9.02 7.75 17.39
N GLN A 220 -9.41 8.66 16.49
CA GLN A 220 -10.81 9.11 16.35
C GLN A 220 -11.71 8.06 15.69
N SER A 221 -11.16 7.15 14.89
CA SER A 221 -11.94 6.06 14.29
C SER A 221 -12.37 4.96 15.27
N SER A 222 -11.84 4.95 16.51
CA SER A 222 -12.18 3.99 17.56
C SER A 222 -13.21 4.50 18.58
N SER A 223 -13.73 5.73 18.47
CA SER A 223 -14.61 6.34 19.45
C SER A 223 -16.00 6.70 18.92
N SER A 224 -16.70 5.76 18.29
CA SER A 224 -18.14 5.83 18.14
C SER A 224 -18.78 4.63 18.85
N GLU A 225 -19.38 4.95 19.98
CA GLU A 225 -20.29 4.20 20.84
C GLU A 225 -19.77 3.73 22.20
N SER A 226 -20.40 4.35 23.18
CA SER A 226 -20.65 4.01 24.58
C SER A 226 -19.79 4.68 25.66
N GLU A 227 -20.37 5.75 26.19
CA GLU A 227 -20.09 6.21 27.54
C GLU A 227 -20.57 5.15 28.57
N SER A 228 -19.65 4.63 29.35
CA SER A 228 -19.92 4.33 30.77
C SER A 228 -18.62 4.10 31.53
N LYS A 229 -18.47 4.86 32.61
CA LYS A 229 -17.37 4.86 33.56
C LYS A 229 -17.22 3.51 34.26
N GLU A 230 -15.98 3.01 34.37
CA GLU A 230 -15.41 2.65 35.68
C GLU A 230 -13.94 2.25 35.56
N GLU A 231 -13.13 2.78 36.48
CA GLU A 231 -11.70 2.54 36.61
C GLU A 231 -11.38 1.07 36.90
N LEU A 232 -10.40 0.49 36.24
CA LEU A 232 -9.34 -0.29 36.91
C LEU A 232 -8.12 -0.44 35.98
N SER A 233 -6.98 -0.09 36.53
CA SER A 233 -5.67 -0.10 35.94
C SER A 233 -5.22 -1.50 35.48
N LEU A 234 -5.01 -1.66 34.16
CA LEU A 234 -4.04 -2.60 33.57
C LEU A 234 -3.74 -2.04 32.17
N LYS A 235 -2.47 -1.73 31.89
CA LYS A 235 -2.03 -1.25 30.59
C LYS A 235 -2.46 -2.26 29.51
N PRO A 236 -3.31 -1.92 28.55
CA PRO A 236 -3.61 -2.81 27.45
C PRO A 236 -2.41 -2.81 26.48
N ALA A 237 -2.03 -3.99 26.04
CA ALA A 237 -1.25 -4.19 24.85
C ALA A 237 -1.93 -3.41 23.70
N SER A 238 -1.13 -2.73 22.86
CA SER A 238 -1.56 -1.83 21.79
C SER A 238 -2.77 -2.37 21.02
N THR A 239 -3.89 -1.68 21.15
CA THR A 239 -5.16 -1.98 20.47
C THR A 239 -5.21 -1.40 19.06
N ASP A 240 -4.09 -0.90 18.53
CA ASP A 240 -4.05 -0.20 17.25
C ASP A 240 -3.67 -1.14 16.11
N LEU A 241 -4.46 -1.16 15.03
CA LEU A 241 -4.18 -1.89 13.79
C LEU A 241 -2.80 -1.52 13.24
N ILE A 242 -2.42 -0.26 13.38
CA ILE A 242 -1.18 0.29 12.83
C ILE A 242 -0.20 0.56 13.96
N THR A 243 0.97 -0.06 13.88
CA THR A 243 2.10 0.20 14.77
C THR A 243 3.24 0.86 13.97
N ILE A 244 3.69 2.02 14.43
CA ILE A 244 4.87 2.67 13.86
C ILE A 244 6.08 2.28 14.70
N VAL A 245 7.03 1.64 14.04
CA VAL A 245 8.26 1.11 14.67
C VAL A 245 9.44 2.01 14.30
N ASN A 246 9.93 2.76 15.28
CA ASN A 246 11.13 3.59 15.15
C ASN A 246 12.36 2.76 15.52
N ALA A 247 12.78 1.85 14.65
CA ALA A 247 13.98 1.06 14.88
C ALA A 247 14.54 0.55 13.55
N LYS A 248 15.83 0.24 13.53
CA LYS A 248 16.45 -0.55 12.44
C LYS A 248 15.91 -1.99 12.52
N SER A 249 14.66 -2.17 12.11
CA SER A 249 14.06 -3.50 12.06
C SER A 249 14.75 -4.30 10.95
N ASN A 250 15.19 -5.51 11.32
CA ASN A 250 15.81 -6.42 10.37
C ASN A 250 14.72 -7.32 9.76
N VAL A 251 14.65 -7.37 8.44
CA VAL A 251 13.72 -8.24 7.69
C VAL A 251 13.82 -9.70 8.15
N LEU A 252 15.04 -10.17 8.48
CA LEU A 252 15.26 -11.54 8.93
C LEU A 252 14.60 -11.85 10.28
N ASP A 253 14.63 -10.90 11.21
CA ASP A 253 14.03 -11.08 12.54
C ASP A 253 12.50 -11.08 12.43
N ILE A 254 11.93 -10.20 11.60
CA ILE A 254 10.49 -10.17 11.32
C ILE A 254 10.00 -11.50 10.72
N ILE A 255 10.77 -12.09 9.79
CA ILE A 255 10.40 -13.37 9.20
C ILE A 255 10.52 -14.52 10.21
N LYS A 256 11.47 -14.46 11.14
CA LYS A 256 11.56 -15.44 12.24
C LYS A 256 10.35 -15.34 13.17
N ASP A 257 9.96 -14.11 13.55
CA ASP A 257 8.77 -13.87 14.38
C ASP A 257 7.49 -14.32 13.67
N ALA A 258 7.41 -14.07 12.33
CA ALA A 258 6.34 -14.63 11.52
C ALA A 258 6.35 -16.16 11.51
N GLY A 259 7.55 -16.78 11.60
CA GLY A 259 7.74 -18.22 11.70
C GLY A 259 7.00 -18.87 12.87
N GLU A 260 6.83 -18.14 13.98
CA GLU A 260 6.07 -18.61 15.15
C GLU A 260 4.55 -18.61 14.93
N LYS A 261 4.07 -17.87 13.91
CA LYS A 261 2.65 -17.73 13.56
C LYS A 261 2.26 -18.49 12.30
N LEU A 262 3.17 -19.32 11.77
CA LEU A 262 2.88 -20.09 10.57
C LEU A 262 1.78 -21.11 10.84
N GLN A 263 0.86 -21.17 9.90
CA GLN A 263 -0.20 -22.16 9.78
C GLN A 263 0.20 -23.20 8.69
N PRO A 264 -0.57 -24.23 8.43
CA PRO A 264 -0.26 -25.16 7.35
C PRO A 264 -0.15 -24.53 5.96
N ARG A 265 -0.91 -23.47 5.71
CA ARG A 265 -0.93 -22.77 4.41
C ARG A 265 -0.63 -21.29 4.58
N ASN A 266 0.60 -20.90 4.23
CA ASN A 266 1.04 -19.53 4.34
C ASN A 266 1.44 -18.99 2.98
N VAL A 267 1.34 -17.67 2.83
CA VAL A 267 1.88 -16.95 1.68
C VAL A 267 2.66 -15.72 2.14
N PHE A 268 3.83 -15.52 1.52
CA PHE A 268 4.61 -14.29 1.63
C PHE A 268 4.54 -13.54 0.31
N VAL A 269 3.99 -12.32 0.33
CA VAL A 269 3.96 -11.42 -0.84
C VAL A 269 4.92 -10.28 -0.58
N VAL A 270 5.90 -10.11 -1.46
CA VAL A 270 6.94 -9.10 -1.27
C VAL A 270 7.06 -8.17 -2.47
N SER A 271 7.14 -6.86 -2.20
CA SER A 271 7.38 -5.84 -3.22
C SER A 271 8.35 -4.77 -2.71
N GLY A 272 9.35 -4.44 -3.50
CA GLY A 272 10.35 -3.44 -3.13
C GLY A 272 11.71 -3.70 -3.77
N SER A 273 12.80 -3.34 -3.06
CA SER A 273 14.17 -3.50 -3.56
C SER A 273 14.53 -4.97 -3.78
N ASP A 274 15.43 -5.23 -4.73
CA ASP A 274 15.90 -6.59 -5.03
C ASP A 274 16.59 -7.24 -3.82
N SER A 275 17.31 -6.44 -3.03
CA SER A 275 17.91 -6.89 -1.78
C SER A 275 16.87 -7.44 -0.81
N MET A 276 15.76 -6.71 -0.61
CA MET A 276 14.68 -7.17 0.27
C MET A 276 14.01 -8.44 -0.27
N LYS A 277 13.69 -8.48 -1.56
CA LYS A 277 13.09 -9.66 -2.20
C LYS A 277 13.97 -10.90 -2.02
N THR A 278 15.27 -10.76 -2.22
CA THR A 278 16.25 -11.85 -2.01
C THR A 278 16.32 -12.30 -0.56
N GLN A 279 16.36 -11.36 0.39
CA GLN A 279 16.38 -11.69 1.81
C GLN A 279 15.12 -12.45 2.25
N VAL A 280 13.94 -11.96 1.83
CA VAL A 280 12.67 -12.63 2.13
C VAL A 280 12.64 -14.04 1.54
N SER A 281 12.96 -14.20 0.26
CA SER A 281 12.97 -15.50 -0.41
C SER A 281 13.89 -16.51 0.28
N ASN A 282 15.12 -16.11 0.62
CA ASN A 282 16.09 -16.99 1.30
C ASN A 282 15.62 -17.36 2.71
N SER A 283 15.02 -16.42 3.44
CA SER A 283 14.55 -16.67 4.80
C SER A 283 13.34 -17.59 4.81
N VAL A 284 12.38 -17.39 3.91
CA VAL A 284 11.22 -18.27 3.77
C VAL A 284 11.65 -19.68 3.35
N ALA A 285 12.59 -19.81 2.41
CA ALA A 285 13.14 -21.11 2.03
C ALA A 285 13.80 -21.84 3.24
N SER A 286 14.48 -21.08 4.11
CA SER A 286 15.08 -21.63 5.34
C SER A 286 14.05 -22.08 6.38
N LEU A 287 12.87 -21.46 6.42
CA LEU A 287 11.75 -21.90 7.28
C LEU A 287 11.12 -23.18 6.77
N GLN A 288 11.02 -23.35 5.45
CA GLN A 288 10.44 -24.55 4.82
C GLN A 288 11.33 -25.78 4.96
N ALA A 289 12.64 -25.59 5.16
CA ALA A 289 13.62 -26.68 5.31
C ALA A 289 13.68 -27.26 6.74
N ARG A 290 12.96 -26.69 7.69
CA ARG A 290 12.85 -27.15 9.10
C ARG A 290 11.61 -27.98 9.30
#